data_e2467ae56e6843a29fd27c4b4e75ea6f
#
_entry.id   e2467ae56e6843a29fd27c4b4e75ea6f
#
_cell.length_a   1.000
_cell.length_b   1.000
_cell.length_c   1.000
_cell.angle_alpha   90.00
_cell.angle_beta   90.00
_cell.angle_gamma   90.00
#
_symmetry.space_group_name_H-M   'P 1'
#
loop_
_entity.id
_entity.type
_entity.pdbx_description
1 polymer ?
#
loop_
_entity_poly.entity_id
_entity_poly.type
_entity_poly.pdbx_seq_one_letter_code
_entity_poly.pdbx_strand_id
1 'polypeptide(L)'
;GLRYTLAMGAAKQVRPLTLEEYLALEREAPVKHELVEGFPHAMAGASDRHNRVVVNLVLALGPLARKRGCRLYASDMRLKVDAATVYYPDLMVVCEEDPGASYKEKPCLVIEVLSDSTEATDRREKLRKYLDLPTLQAYLLLDSRTPRAFGYYREGEGWVYREAEAGTLP
;
A
#
# COMPACT_ATOMS: atom_id res chain seq x y z
N GLY A 1 -22.88 2.25 7.03
CA GLY A 1 -22.38 3.52 7.48
C GLY A 1 -22.60 3.72 8.94
N LEU A 2 -21.76 4.48 9.52
CA LEU A 2 -21.87 4.81 10.91
C LEU A 2 -23.02 5.77 11.14
N ARG A 3 -23.60 5.68 12.30
CA ARG A 3 -24.73 6.54 12.69
C ARG A 3 -24.26 7.50 13.75
N TYR A 4 -23.45 8.46 13.36
CA TYR A 4 -22.88 9.42 14.31
C TYR A 4 -23.94 10.17 15.09
N THR A 5 -25.00 10.54 14.41
CA THR A 5 -26.09 11.27 15.04
C THR A 5 -26.76 10.46 16.13
N LEU A 6 -26.71 9.16 16.05
CA LEU A 6 -27.37 8.30 17.00
C LEU A 6 -26.61 8.16 18.29
N ALA A 7 -25.37 8.62 18.32
CA ALA A 7 -24.55 8.57 19.52
C ALA A 7 -24.86 9.69 20.51
N MET A 8 -25.89 10.45 20.26
CA MET A 8 -26.16 11.66 21.04
C MET A 8 -26.36 11.39 22.50
N GLY A 9 -26.92 10.27 22.87
CA GLY A 9 -27.18 10.00 24.28
C GLY A 9 -26.04 9.34 25.02
N ALA A 10 -25.04 8.84 24.32
CA ALA A 10 -24.01 8.04 24.97
C ALA A 10 -22.66 8.25 24.29
N ALA A 11 -21.65 8.54 25.07
CA ALA A 11 -20.28 8.54 24.63
C ALA A 11 -19.86 7.07 24.43
N LYS A 12 -19.26 6.76 23.27
CA LYS A 12 -18.68 5.45 23.03
C LYS A 12 -17.18 5.54 23.18
N GLN A 13 -16.62 4.57 23.88
CA GLN A 13 -15.18 4.42 23.89
C GLN A 13 -14.71 3.97 22.51
N VAL A 14 -13.71 4.66 22.00
CA VAL A 14 -13.05 4.30 20.76
C VAL A 14 -11.81 3.50 21.12
N ARG A 15 -11.69 2.32 20.59
CA ARG A 15 -10.51 1.48 20.80
C ARG A 15 -9.98 0.97 19.48
N PRO A 16 -8.68 0.66 19.40
CA PRO A 16 -8.12 0.04 18.19
C PRO A 16 -8.76 -1.31 17.92
N LEU A 17 -8.94 -1.61 16.65
CA LEU A 17 -9.38 -2.93 16.21
C LEU A 17 -8.21 -3.90 16.24
N THR A 18 -8.49 -5.16 16.53
CA THR A 18 -7.53 -6.21 16.26
C THR A 18 -7.52 -6.52 14.78
N LEU A 19 -6.50 -7.23 14.32
CA LEU A 19 -6.42 -7.66 12.92
C LEU A 19 -7.64 -8.48 12.52
N GLU A 20 -8.06 -9.41 13.36
CA GLU A 20 -9.23 -10.26 13.09
C GLU A 20 -10.52 -9.45 13.00
N GLU A 21 -10.69 -8.49 13.89
CA GLU A 21 -11.85 -7.59 13.84
C GLU A 21 -11.85 -6.76 12.55
N TYR A 22 -10.69 -6.23 12.16
CA TYR A 22 -10.55 -5.48 10.91
C TYR A 22 -10.91 -6.35 9.70
N LEU A 23 -10.34 -7.55 9.60
CA LEU A 23 -10.61 -8.45 8.48
C LEU A 23 -12.07 -8.85 8.41
N ALA A 24 -12.71 -9.05 9.56
CA ALA A 24 -14.14 -9.35 9.62
C ALA A 24 -14.98 -8.19 9.10
N LEU A 25 -14.64 -6.96 9.49
CA LEU A 25 -15.33 -5.77 8.99
C LEU A 25 -15.11 -5.56 7.50
N GLU A 26 -13.90 -5.78 7.01
CA GLU A 26 -13.59 -5.62 5.58
C GLU A 26 -14.40 -6.57 4.69
N ARG A 27 -14.69 -7.77 5.14
CA ARG A 27 -15.52 -8.72 4.37
C ARG A 27 -16.91 -8.18 4.08
N GLU A 28 -17.45 -7.35 4.97
CA GLU A 28 -18.81 -6.83 4.87
C GLU A 28 -18.85 -5.36 4.40
N ALA A 29 -17.73 -4.68 4.39
CA ALA A 29 -17.69 -3.25 4.10
C ALA A 29 -17.93 -2.97 2.61
N PRO A 30 -18.74 -1.94 2.29
CA PRO A 30 -18.99 -1.57 0.89
C PRO A 30 -17.80 -0.89 0.22
N VAL A 31 -16.85 -0.39 1.00
CA VAL A 31 -15.61 0.23 0.50
C VAL A 31 -14.42 -0.34 1.26
N LYS A 32 -13.25 -0.30 0.63
CA LYS A 32 -12.02 -0.76 1.27
C LYS A 32 -11.54 0.22 2.33
N HIS A 33 -10.95 -0.31 3.40
CA HIS A 33 -10.32 0.48 4.45
C HIS A 33 -8.90 -0.01 4.68
N GLU A 34 -7.99 0.93 4.81
CA GLU A 34 -6.67 0.63 5.38
C GLU A 34 -6.76 0.69 6.90
N LEU A 35 -5.91 -0.05 7.59
CA LEU A 35 -5.85 -0.05 9.05
C LEU A 35 -4.53 0.60 9.48
N VAL A 36 -4.61 1.65 10.31
CA VAL A 36 -3.43 2.37 10.78
C VAL A 36 -3.47 2.41 12.30
N GLU A 37 -2.53 1.74 12.92
CA GLU A 37 -2.43 1.64 14.38
C GLU A 37 -3.77 1.21 15.01
N GLY A 38 -4.47 0.29 14.34
CA GLY A 38 -5.76 -0.23 14.79
C GLY A 38 -6.98 0.58 14.37
N PHE A 39 -6.83 1.69 13.65
CA PHE A 39 -7.95 2.52 13.23
C PHE A 39 -8.19 2.43 11.72
N PRO A 40 -9.42 2.10 11.30
CA PRO A 40 -9.73 1.96 9.88
C PRO A 40 -9.91 3.32 9.20
N HIS A 41 -9.42 3.42 7.98
CA HIS A 41 -9.53 4.62 7.14
C HIS A 41 -10.05 4.22 5.77
N ALA A 42 -11.19 4.76 5.37
CA ALA A 42 -11.78 4.48 4.07
C ALA A 42 -10.87 4.99 2.95
N MET A 43 -10.71 4.16 1.92
CA MET A 43 -9.93 4.53 0.76
C MET A 43 -10.76 5.31 -0.24
N ALA A 44 -10.15 6.34 -0.83
CA ALA A 44 -10.76 7.09 -1.93
C ALA A 44 -10.68 6.28 -3.24
N GLY A 45 -11.57 6.58 -4.18
CA GLY A 45 -11.51 6.02 -5.52
C GLY A 45 -10.31 6.57 -6.30
N ALA A 46 -9.89 5.84 -7.32
CA ALA A 46 -8.78 6.23 -8.18
C ALA A 46 -9.28 7.03 -9.38
N SER A 47 -8.43 7.94 -9.89
CA SER A 47 -8.68 8.65 -11.14
C SER A 47 -8.36 7.74 -12.34
N ASP A 48 -8.84 8.16 -13.52
CA ASP A 48 -8.47 7.49 -14.77
C ASP A 48 -6.96 7.42 -14.93
N ARG A 49 -6.27 8.54 -14.72
CA ARG A 49 -4.82 8.61 -14.89
C ARG A 49 -4.09 7.69 -13.92
N HIS A 50 -4.49 7.67 -12.67
CA HIS A 50 -3.93 6.77 -11.66
C HIS A 50 -4.07 5.31 -12.11
N ASN A 51 -5.26 4.93 -12.53
CA ASN A 51 -5.52 3.56 -12.98
C ASN A 51 -4.67 3.19 -14.20
N ARG A 52 -4.53 4.09 -15.15
CA ARG A 52 -3.71 3.85 -16.36
C ARG A 52 -2.24 3.65 -16.01
N VAL A 53 -1.72 4.41 -15.08
CA VAL A 53 -0.34 4.23 -14.60
C VAL A 53 -0.17 2.86 -13.97
N VAL A 54 -1.12 2.45 -13.12
CA VAL A 54 -1.08 1.13 -12.49
C VAL A 54 -1.11 0.02 -13.55
N VAL A 55 -1.99 0.11 -14.53
CA VAL A 55 -2.08 -0.89 -15.61
C VAL A 55 -0.78 -0.96 -16.39
N ASN A 56 -0.20 0.19 -16.74
CA ASN A 56 1.08 0.23 -17.46
C ASN A 56 2.21 -0.43 -16.65
N LEU A 57 2.23 -0.21 -15.34
CA LEU A 57 3.19 -0.86 -14.46
C LEU A 57 2.99 -2.38 -14.42
N VAL A 58 1.75 -2.85 -14.36
CA VAL A 58 1.45 -4.28 -14.39
C VAL A 58 1.96 -4.91 -15.69
N LEU A 59 1.72 -4.25 -16.82
CA LEU A 59 2.18 -4.75 -18.13
C LEU A 59 3.70 -4.79 -18.23
N ALA A 60 4.38 -3.81 -17.63
CA ALA A 60 5.84 -3.76 -17.66
C ALA A 60 6.48 -4.74 -16.67
N LEU A 61 5.96 -4.82 -15.46
CA LEU A 61 6.58 -5.58 -14.37
C LEU A 61 6.11 -7.04 -14.29
N GLY A 62 4.89 -7.33 -14.75
CA GLY A 62 4.32 -8.67 -14.66
C GLY A 62 5.20 -9.76 -15.27
N PRO A 63 5.63 -9.61 -16.55
CA PRO A 63 6.51 -10.59 -17.15
C PRO A 63 7.85 -10.75 -16.44
N LEU A 64 8.43 -9.64 -15.94
CA LEU A 64 9.70 -9.67 -15.21
C LEU A 64 9.56 -10.39 -13.88
N ALA A 65 8.50 -10.14 -13.15
CA ALA A 65 8.22 -10.81 -11.89
C ALA A 65 8.07 -12.31 -12.12
N ARG A 66 7.30 -12.69 -13.12
CA ARG A 66 7.07 -14.09 -13.48
C ARG A 66 8.35 -14.82 -13.84
N LYS A 67 9.21 -14.16 -14.62
CA LYS A 67 10.50 -14.73 -15.03
C LYS A 67 11.40 -15.02 -13.84
N ARG A 68 11.27 -14.24 -12.76
CA ARG A 68 12.07 -14.41 -11.54
C ARG A 68 11.40 -15.30 -10.50
N GLY A 69 10.26 -15.92 -10.84
CA GLY A 69 9.52 -16.74 -9.89
C GLY A 69 8.82 -15.92 -8.81
N CYS A 70 8.62 -14.63 -9.04
CA CYS A 70 7.96 -13.73 -8.11
C CYS A 70 6.50 -13.54 -8.48
N ARG A 71 5.70 -13.04 -7.55
CA ARG A 71 4.29 -12.75 -7.75
C ARG A 71 4.04 -11.25 -7.63
N LEU A 72 3.29 -10.71 -8.60
CA LEU A 72 2.86 -9.32 -8.60
C LEU A 72 1.42 -9.25 -8.11
N TYR A 73 1.15 -8.36 -7.17
CA TYR A 73 -0.18 -8.11 -6.64
C TYR A 73 -0.57 -6.66 -6.84
N ALA A 74 -1.84 -6.46 -7.17
CA ALA A 74 -2.44 -5.13 -7.27
C ALA A 74 -3.24 -4.81 -6.00
N SER A 75 -3.89 -3.67 -6.01
CA SER A 75 -4.50 -3.01 -4.86
C SER A 75 -5.57 -3.80 -4.09
N ASP A 76 -6.12 -4.90 -4.61
CA ASP A 76 -7.05 -5.71 -3.84
C ASP A 76 -6.34 -6.64 -2.85
N MET A 77 -5.04 -6.81 -2.97
CA MET A 77 -4.27 -7.59 -2.01
C MET A 77 -3.70 -6.68 -0.92
N ARG A 78 -3.98 -7.02 0.32
CA ARG A 78 -3.52 -6.28 1.48
C ARG A 78 -2.05 -6.59 1.81
N LEU A 79 -1.39 -5.64 2.42
CA LEU A 79 -0.05 -5.79 2.99
C LEU A 79 -0.09 -5.42 4.46
N LYS A 80 0.15 -6.40 5.31
CA LYS A 80 0.27 -6.18 6.74
C LYS A 80 1.71 -5.76 7.04
N VAL A 81 1.90 -4.55 7.52
CA VAL A 81 3.22 -3.98 7.78
C VAL A 81 3.65 -4.10 9.24
N ASP A 82 2.69 -4.18 10.16
CA ASP A 82 2.93 -4.50 11.56
C ASP A 82 1.65 -5.07 12.17
N ALA A 83 1.66 -5.36 13.48
CA ALA A 83 0.55 -6.03 14.15
C ALA A 83 -0.78 -5.27 14.05
N ALA A 84 -0.73 -3.96 13.85
CA ALA A 84 -1.92 -3.10 13.90
C ALA A 84 -2.09 -2.25 12.64
N THR A 85 -1.30 -2.49 11.59
CA THR A 85 -1.33 -1.65 10.38
C THR A 85 -1.36 -2.50 9.11
N VAL A 86 -2.37 -2.26 8.29
CA VAL A 86 -2.59 -2.98 7.02
C VAL A 86 -2.91 -1.96 5.95
N TYR A 87 -2.17 -2.00 4.85
CA TYR A 87 -2.38 -1.15 3.69
C TYR A 87 -2.83 -1.96 2.48
N TYR A 88 -3.31 -1.24 1.46
CA TYR A 88 -3.55 -1.78 0.12
C TYR A 88 -2.60 -1.07 -0.84
N PRO A 89 -1.35 -1.50 -0.97
CA PRO A 89 -0.45 -0.84 -1.93
C PRO A 89 -0.99 -0.97 -3.35
N ASP A 90 -0.73 0.03 -4.17
CA ASP A 90 -1.15 -0.02 -5.58
C ASP A 90 -0.56 -1.23 -6.27
N LEU A 91 0.72 -1.50 -6.02
CA LEU A 91 1.39 -2.72 -6.50
C LEU A 91 2.41 -3.20 -5.47
N MET A 92 2.59 -4.51 -5.40
CA MET A 92 3.72 -5.09 -4.66
C MET A 92 4.17 -6.38 -5.34
N VAL A 93 5.44 -6.71 -5.14
CA VAL A 93 6.04 -7.95 -5.64
C VAL A 93 6.53 -8.76 -4.45
N VAL A 94 6.22 -10.04 -4.45
CA VAL A 94 6.65 -10.99 -3.43
C VAL A 94 7.45 -12.10 -4.11
N CYS A 95 8.68 -12.33 -3.66
CA CYS A 95 9.60 -13.29 -4.25
C CYS A 95 9.89 -14.48 -3.34
N GLU A 96 9.40 -14.50 -2.12
CA GLU A 96 9.58 -15.60 -1.20
C GLU A 96 8.24 -16.16 -0.75
N GLU A 97 8.25 -17.22 0.02
CA GLU A 97 7.01 -17.78 0.54
C GLU A 97 6.30 -16.80 1.47
N ASP A 98 5.04 -16.58 1.18
CA ASP A 98 4.17 -15.67 1.92
C ASP A 98 2.75 -16.21 1.78
N PRO A 99 2.41 -17.25 2.56
CA PRO A 99 1.24 -18.08 2.29
C PRO A 99 -0.10 -17.47 2.71
N GLY A 100 -0.11 -16.36 3.43
CA GLY A 100 -1.36 -15.76 3.89
C GLY A 100 -2.33 -15.47 2.74
N ALA A 101 -3.59 -15.93 2.86
CA ALA A 101 -4.60 -15.73 1.83
C ALA A 101 -5.23 -14.34 1.88
N SER A 102 -5.33 -13.75 3.06
CA SER A 102 -6.03 -12.48 3.27
C SER A 102 -5.11 -11.26 3.17
N TYR A 103 -3.83 -11.47 3.35
CA TYR A 103 -2.82 -10.39 3.27
C TYR A 103 -1.44 -10.99 3.06
N LYS A 104 -0.50 -10.16 2.59
CA LYS A 104 0.90 -10.50 2.45
C LYS A 104 1.72 -9.75 3.51
N GLU A 105 2.93 -10.21 3.76
CA GLU A 105 3.81 -9.64 4.79
C GLU A 105 5.25 -9.45 4.30
N LYS A 106 5.63 -10.07 3.19
CA LYS A 106 7.05 -10.18 2.78
C LYS A 106 7.31 -9.68 1.36
N PRO A 107 6.89 -8.43 1.03
CA PRO A 107 7.18 -7.91 -0.30
C PRO A 107 8.67 -7.60 -0.44
N CYS A 108 9.19 -7.74 -1.65
CA CYS A 108 10.51 -7.23 -2.00
C CYS A 108 10.43 -5.86 -2.67
N LEU A 109 9.27 -5.52 -3.24
CA LEU A 109 9.02 -4.25 -3.89
C LEU A 109 7.60 -3.79 -3.57
N VAL A 110 7.46 -2.51 -3.23
CA VAL A 110 6.16 -1.85 -3.09
C VAL A 110 6.18 -0.61 -3.98
N ILE A 111 5.09 -0.39 -4.71
CA ILE A 111 4.91 0.78 -5.55
C ILE A 111 3.60 1.46 -5.18
N GLU A 112 3.67 2.76 -4.91
CA GLU A 112 2.48 3.60 -4.75
C GLU A 112 2.45 4.62 -5.87
N VAL A 113 1.29 4.80 -6.46
CA VAL A 113 1.05 5.81 -7.49
C VAL A 113 0.44 7.03 -6.81
N LEU A 114 1.18 8.11 -6.80
CA LEU A 114 0.80 9.31 -6.08
C LEU A 114 -0.40 10.00 -6.71
N SER A 115 -1.25 10.54 -5.86
CA SER A 115 -2.38 11.40 -6.24
C SER A 115 -2.47 12.53 -5.22
N ASP A 116 -3.33 13.52 -5.48
CA ASP A 116 -3.52 14.63 -4.54
C ASP A 116 -3.96 14.15 -3.17
N SER A 117 -4.79 13.09 -3.12
CA SER A 117 -5.34 12.59 -1.87
C SER A 117 -4.37 11.71 -1.08
N THR A 118 -3.33 11.16 -1.70
CA THR A 118 -2.47 10.16 -1.05
C THR A 118 -1.03 10.59 -0.86
N GLU A 119 -0.57 11.62 -1.56
CA GLU A 119 0.85 11.97 -1.60
C GLU A 119 1.47 12.15 -0.22
N ALA A 120 0.82 12.89 0.66
CA ALA A 120 1.37 13.15 1.99
C ALA A 120 1.52 11.85 2.80
N THR A 121 0.51 10.98 2.75
CA THR A 121 0.53 9.70 3.45
C THR A 121 1.60 8.77 2.86
N ASP A 122 1.70 8.70 1.54
CA ASP A 122 2.66 7.84 0.85
C ASP A 122 4.09 8.27 1.12
N ARG A 123 4.33 9.57 1.25
CA ARG A 123 5.67 10.12 1.50
C ARG A 123 6.09 10.17 2.96
N ARG A 124 5.15 9.99 3.89
CA ARG A 124 5.42 10.12 5.32
C ARG A 124 5.14 8.85 6.09
N GLU A 125 3.87 8.60 6.37
CA GLU A 125 3.45 7.47 7.21
C GLU A 125 3.81 6.13 6.57
N LYS A 126 3.41 5.93 5.32
CA LYS A 126 3.66 4.67 4.63
C LYS A 126 5.14 4.47 4.36
N LEU A 127 5.86 5.54 4.03
CA LEU A 127 7.30 5.45 3.83
C LEU A 127 7.97 4.79 5.03
N ARG A 128 7.68 5.30 6.23
CA ARG A 128 8.29 4.77 7.44
C ARG A 128 7.94 3.31 7.68
N LYS A 129 6.66 2.98 7.52
CA LYS A 129 6.18 1.60 7.70
C LYS A 129 6.78 0.65 6.68
N TYR A 130 6.84 1.05 5.42
CA TYR A 130 7.39 0.19 4.36
C TYR A 130 8.89 -0.02 4.53
N LEU A 131 9.66 1.01 4.84
CA LEU A 131 11.11 0.88 4.99
C LEU A 131 11.50 0.01 6.20
N ASP A 132 10.60 -0.18 7.16
CA ASP A 132 10.83 -1.07 8.29
C ASP A 132 10.59 -2.55 7.95
N LEU A 133 10.04 -2.86 6.78
CA LEU A 133 9.82 -4.25 6.37
C LEU A 133 11.15 -4.92 6.06
N PRO A 134 11.48 -6.02 6.73
CA PRO A 134 12.82 -6.64 6.57
C PRO A 134 13.06 -7.21 5.18
N THR A 135 12.02 -7.60 4.46
CA THR A 135 12.16 -8.20 3.12
C THR A 135 12.24 -7.14 2.01
N LEU A 136 11.85 -5.90 2.28
CA LEU A 136 11.72 -4.88 1.25
C LEU A 136 13.09 -4.45 0.72
N GLN A 137 13.23 -4.44 -0.60
CA GLN A 137 14.42 -3.99 -1.30
C GLN A 137 14.24 -2.63 -1.95
N ALA A 138 13.01 -2.28 -2.30
CA ALA A 138 12.71 -0.99 -2.90
C ALA A 138 11.28 -0.54 -2.63
N TYR A 139 11.11 0.76 -2.47
CA TYR A 139 9.83 1.45 -2.40
C TYR A 139 9.81 2.53 -3.48
N LEU A 140 8.92 2.40 -4.45
CA LEU A 140 8.82 3.33 -5.58
C LEU A 140 7.53 4.13 -5.49
N LEU A 141 7.66 5.42 -5.80
CA LEU A 141 6.53 6.33 -5.88
C LEU A 141 6.51 6.95 -7.27
N LEU A 142 5.42 6.74 -8.00
CA LEU A 142 5.25 7.32 -9.34
C LEU A 142 4.14 8.36 -9.28
N ASP A 143 4.42 9.54 -9.80
CA ASP A 143 3.41 10.60 -9.83
C ASP A 143 2.45 10.34 -10.99
N SER A 144 1.14 10.34 -10.72
CA SER A 144 0.13 10.17 -11.76
C SER A 144 -0.16 11.47 -12.51
N ARG A 145 0.30 12.59 -11.99
CA ARG A 145 0.00 13.94 -12.50
C ARG A 145 1.09 14.48 -13.41
N THR A 146 2.33 14.06 -13.19
CA THR A 146 3.51 14.48 -13.95
C THR A 146 4.44 13.29 -14.14
N PRO A 147 5.33 13.30 -15.16
CA PRO A 147 6.23 12.16 -15.41
C PRO A 147 7.42 12.15 -14.44
N ARG A 148 7.15 11.97 -13.16
CA ARG A 148 8.16 11.95 -12.11
C ARG A 148 8.06 10.65 -11.32
N ALA A 149 9.20 10.12 -10.92
CA ALA A 149 9.30 8.94 -10.08
C ALA A 149 10.35 9.16 -8.99
N PHE A 150 10.11 8.54 -7.86
CA PHE A 150 11.00 8.57 -6.70
C PHE A 150 11.22 7.14 -6.24
N GLY A 151 12.41 6.85 -5.76
CA GLY A 151 12.68 5.50 -5.29
C GLY A 151 13.56 5.50 -4.05
N TYR A 152 13.24 4.61 -3.13
CA TYR A 152 14.06 4.27 -1.98
C TYR A 152 14.57 2.86 -2.20
N TYR A 153 15.87 2.69 -2.22
CA TYR A 153 16.52 1.40 -2.50
C TYR A 153 17.37 0.99 -1.32
N ARG A 154 17.22 -0.26 -0.90
CA ARG A 154 18.04 -0.78 0.20
C ARG A 154 19.48 -0.91 -0.28
N GLU A 155 20.38 -0.39 0.55
CA GLU A 155 21.81 -0.49 0.31
C GLU A 155 22.50 -0.76 1.63
N GLY A 156 23.03 -1.98 1.80
CA GLY A 156 23.54 -2.42 3.09
C GLY A 156 22.44 -2.41 4.15
N GLU A 157 22.67 -1.73 5.25
CA GLU A 157 21.70 -1.58 6.33
C GLU A 157 20.87 -0.31 6.23
N GLY A 158 21.13 0.49 5.22
CA GLY A 158 20.44 1.77 5.00
C GLY A 158 19.65 1.82 3.72
N TRP A 159 19.23 3.02 3.37
CA TRP A 159 18.43 3.29 2.20
C TRP A 159 19.00 4.45 1.39
N VAL A 160 18.94 4.33 0.06
CA VAL A 160 19.36 5.39 -0.86
C VAL A 160 18.13 5.92 -1.57
N TYR A 161 17.96 7.24 -1.60
CA TYR A 161 16.87 7.92 -2.30
C TYR A 161 17.34 8.37 -3.67
N ARG A 162 16.49 8.17 -4.69
CA ARG A 162 16.75 8.61 -6.06
C ARG A 162 15.48 9.20 -6.66
N GLU A 163 15.66 10.13 -7.59
CA GLU A 163 14.58 10.73 -8.36
C GLU A 163 14.83 10.56 -9.84
N ALA A 164 13.76 10.50 -10.62
CA ALA A 164 13.81 10.47 -12.07
C ALA A 164 12.63 11.23 -12.66
N GLU A 165 12.82 11.78 -13.83
CA GLU A 165 11.79 12.45 -14.61
C GLU A 165 11.78 11.89 -16.03
N ALA A 166 10.65 12.11 -16.75
CA ALA A 166 10.53 11.86 -18.19
C ALA A 166 10.91 10.44 -18.64
N GLY A 167 10.30 9.45 -18.02
CA GLY A 167 10.33 8.08 -18.56
C GLY A 167 11.49 7.20 -18.11
N THR A 168 12.31 7.67 -17.16
CA THR A 168 13.38 6.86 -16.59
C THR A 168 13.03 6.55 -15.14
N LEU A 169 13.11 5.28 -14.73
CA LEU A 169 13.00 4.93 -13.32
C LEU A 169 14.32 5.20 -12.61
N PRO A 170 14.27 5.65 -11.38
CA PRO A 170 15.48 5.93 -10.62
C PRO A 170 16.27 4.69 -10.25
#